data_091c17c7adec86916bced8a61d8709be
#
_entry.id   091c17c7adec86916bced8a61d8709be
#
_cell.length_a   1.000
_cell.length_b   1.000
_cell.length_c   1.000
_cell.angle_alpha   90.00
_cell.angle_beta   90.00
_cell.angle_gamma   90.00
#
_symmetry.space_group_name_H-M   'P 1'
#
loop_
_entity.id
_entity.type
_entity.pdbx_description
1 polymer ?
#
loop_
_entity_poly.entity_id
_entity_poly.type
_entity_poly.pdbx_seq_one_letter_code
_entity_poly.pdbx_strand_id
1 'polypeptide(L)'
;MTRTPPIAERRSETITQHGHTRVSPYAWLKDDNWQAVMKDPSVLSADIRAYLEAENAYTKAALEDPSEALREELFQEMRGRIKEDDSSVPTPDGPFAYFTFHREGGEYGAYARRPWEHAFDTDAEYQILFDGDVEGEGKAYFDTGDICQSPDHKLIAVAVDDKGSEFYTITVRDIATGEHLSDVIENTTGDFVWGAGSNVIFWVYRDDQGRPSAVYRRVLGTGKDTLVYEETDPGFFVNIEQSPSEKYIFIRTGGHTTSEVHFFSADETDPELVTIAPRETDIEYSVVDFDNEFYILTNADGAVDFKIVKAPISAPGRENWTEVLPHQAGRLILDIDSYENHLVRVEREKGLPRIVIRSRDGAEHAIEMKEAAYDLGLAGGYEYDSDILRFAYASPTTPDQVFDYNMTTRERTLRKTREVPSGHNPEDYVVERIMAPSHDGAEVPVTLLRHVSTTLDGSAPVLLYGYGSYGVTISADFRTGRLSLVDRGFIYAIAHIRGSQALGYQWYLDGKLEKKENTFRDYVAAGRHLVERGYTQEGCVVGHGGSAGGPPLGG
;
A
#
# COMPACT_ATOMS: atom_id res chain seq x y z
N MET A 1 -17.72 8.41 -39.60
CA MET A 1 -16.63 9.27 -40.12
C MET A 1 -15.38 8.90 -39.32
N THR A 2 -14.29 8.53 -39.98
CA THR A 2 -13.01 8.32 -39.34
C THR A 2 -12.56 9.68 -38.79
N ARG A 3 -12.57 9.83 -37.47
CA ARG A 3 -12.10 11.05 -36.82
C ARG A 3 -10.58 11.04 -36.86
N THR A 4 -9.97 12.11 -37.37
CA THR A 4 -8.51 12.25 -37.40
C THR A 4 -8.04 12.77 -36.05
N PRO A 5 -7.08 12.10 -35.36
CA PRO A 5 -6.52 12.59 -34.13
C PRO A 5 -5.80 13.96 -34.36
N PRO A 6 -5.76 14.81 -33.35
CA PRO A 6 -4.93 16.02 -33.39
C PRO A 6 -3.47 15.67 -33.66
N ILE A 7 -2.75 16.56 -34.32
CA ILE A 7 -1.33 16.40 -34.59
C ILE A 7 -0.60 17.57 -33.95
N ALA A 8 0.28 17.29 -33.01
CA ALA A 8 1.12 18.31 -32.39
C ALA A 8 2.04 18.95 -33.45
N GLU A 9 2.14 20.26 -33.40
CA GLU A 9 3.07 21.01 -34.28
C GLU A 9 4.51 20.57 -33.98
N ARG A 10 5.28 20.35 -35.06
CA ARG A 10 6.72 20.04 -34.93
C ARG A 10 7.53 21.32 -34.82
N ARG A 11 8.01 21.64 -33.61
CA ARG A 11 8.88 22.75 -33.28
C ARG A 11 10.22 22.18 -32.84
N SER A 12 11.16 22.04 -33.77
CA SER A 12 12.44 21.39 -33.49
C SER A 12 13.30 22.22 -32.53
N GLU A 13 13.65 21.63 -31.41
CA GLU A 13 14.58 22.16 -30.41
C GLU A 13 15.79 21.24 -30.28
N THR A 14 16.99 21.83 -30.25
CA THR A 14 18.24 21.09 -30.05
C THR A 14 18.59 21.08 -28.55
N ILE A 15 18.60 19.91 -27.95
CA ILE A 15 18.90 19.72 -26.52
C ILE A 15 20.23 18.99 -26.41
N THR A 16 21.20 19.58 -25.69
CA THR A 16 22.48 18.92 -25.36
C THR A 16 22.59 18.66 -23.86
N GLN A 17 22.72 17.41 -23.50
CA GLN A 17 22.88 16.97 -22.10
C GLN A 17 23.92 15.86 -22.02
N HIS A 18 24.79 15.90 -21.03
CA HIS A 18 25.85 14.89 -20.80
C HIS A 18 26.72 14.60 -22.04
N GLY A 19 26.99 15.63 -22.87
CA GLY A 19 27.76 15.50 -24.11
C GLY A 19 27.01 14.89 -25.31
N HIS A 20 25.73 14.54 -25.15
CA HIS A 20 24.88 14.02 -26.21
C HIS A 20 23.93 15.11 -26.71
N THR A 21 23.86 15.28 -28.04
CA THR A 21 22.93 16.21 -28.68
C THR A 21 21.80 15.46 -29.35
N ARG A 22 20.57 15.85 -29.05
CA ARG A 22 19.34 15.32 -29.68
C ARG A 22 18.47 16.48 -30.19
N VAL A 23 17.69 16.22 -31.21
CA VAL A 23 16.64 17.13 -31.68
C VAL A 23 15.30 16.62 -31.18
N SER A 24 14.59 17.42 -30.40
CA SER A 24 13.24 17.13 -29.94
C SER A 24 12.24 17.99 -30.71
N PRO A 25 11.32 17.39 -31.48
CA PRO A 25 10.32 18.17 -32.22
C PRO A 25 9.15 18.62 -31.32
N TYR A 26 9.05 18.11 -30.11
CA TYR A 26 7.91 18.31 -29.22
C TYR A 26 8.31 18.79 -27.81
N ALA A 27 9.53 19.28 -27.63
CA ALA A 27 9.99 19.85 -26.36
C ALA A 27 9.07 20.97 -25.84
N TRP A 28 8.46 21.73 -26.74
CA TRP A 28 7.54 22.82 -26.44
C TRP A 28 6.26 22.37 -25.67
N LEU A 29 5.92 21.07 -25.68
CA LEU A 29 4.79 20.54 -24.90
C LEU A 29 5.08 20.47 -23.39
N LYS A 30 6.34 20.67 -22.99
CA LYS A 30 6.71 20.89 -21.61
C LYS A 30 6.71 22.39 -21.35
N ASP A 31 5.82 22.91 -20.53
CA ASP A 31 5.81 24.30 -20.12
C ASP A 31 7.06 24.63 -19.29
N ASP A 32 7.79 25.67 -19.63
CA ASP A 32 8.96 26.13 -18.86
C ASP A 32 8.55 26.54 -17.43
N ASN A 33 7.30 26.96 -17.27
CA ASN A 33 6.67 27.39 -16.02
C ASN A 33 5.96 26.25 -15.30
N TRP A 34 6.29 25.00 -15.60
CA TRP A 34 5.55 23.83 -15.13
C TRP A 34 5.30 23.78 -13.60
N GLN A 35 6.25 24.29 -12.80
CA GLN A 35 6.10 24.33 -11.34
C GLN A 35 4.99 25.28 -10.87
N ALA A 36 4.82 26.42 -11.56
CA ALA A 36 3.70 27.32 -11.28
C ALA A 36 2.39 26.74 -11.81
N VAL A 37 2.44 26.06 -12.97
CA VAL A 37 1.26 25.36 -13.54
C VAL A 37 0.75 24.26 -12.61
N MET A 38 1.63 23.54 -11.90
CA MET A 38 1.23 22.54 -10.90
C MET A 38 0.46 23.15 -9.73
N LYS A 39 0.77 24.40 -9.36
CA LYS A 39 0.06 25.13 -8.28
C LYS A 39 -1.20 25.83 -8.79
N ASP A 40 -1.18 26.32 -10.01
CA ASP A 40 -2.30 27.04 -10.66
C ASP A 40 -2.34 26.66 -12.15
N PRO A 41 -3.19 25.69 -12.56
CA PRO A 41 -3.32 25.29 -13.95
C PRO A 41 -3.73 26.40 -14.91
N SER A 42 -4.26 27.53 -14.41
CA SER A 42 -4.69 28.66 -15.25
C SER A 42 -3.53 29.35 -15.97
N VAL A 43 -2.29 29.22 -15.43
CA VAL A 43 -1.09 29.86 -16.01
C VAL A 43 -0.40 29.00 -17.09
N LEU A 44 -0.96 27.85 -17.44
CA LEU A 44 -0.46 27.00 -18.54
C LEU A 44 -0.44 27.78 -19.86
N SER A 45 0.65 27.66 -20.61
CA SER A 45 0.82 28.31 -21.93
C SER A 45 -0.35 28.02 -22.87
N ALA A 46 -0.83 29.03 -23.58
CA ALA A 46 -2.08 28.96 -24.34
C ALA A 46 -2.03 27.95 -25.50
N ASP A 47 -0.88 27.76 -26.14
CA ASP A 47 -0.69 26.81 -27.23
C ASP A 47 -0.65 25.36 -26.74
N ILE A 48 -0.04 25.11 -25.59
CA ILE A 48 -0.09 23.77 -24.93
C ILE A 48 -1.53 23.46 -24.53
N ARG A 49 -2.22 24.40 -23.90
CA ARG A 49 -3.63 24.26 -23.52
C ARG A 49 -4.50 23.92 -24.73
N ALA A 50 -4.37 24.67 -25.82
CA ALA A 50 -5.16 24.45 -27.03
C ALA A 50 -4.95 23.04 -27.60
N TYR A 51 -3.70 22.54 -27.59
CA TYR A 51 -3.39 21.19 -28.03
C TYR A 51 -4.04 20.12 -27.10
N LEU A 52 -3.91 20.26 -25.78
CA LEU A 52 -4.50 19.33 -24.81
C LEU A 52 -6.04 19.33 -24.90
N GLU A 53 -6.67 20.49 -25.08
CA GLU A 53 -8.13 20.60 -25.27
C GLU A 53 -8.59 19.90 -26.58
N ALA A 54 -7.78 19.99 -27.66
CA ALA A 54 -8.06 19.28 -28.90
C ALA A 54 -7.95 17.75 -28.74
N GLU A 55 -6.95 17.24 -27.99
CA GLU A 55 -6.81 15.83 -27.65
C GLU A 55 -7.98 15.34 -26.79
N ASN A 56 -8.37 16.11 -25.77
CA ASN A 56 -9.52 15.79 -24.93
C ASN A 56 -10.82 15.74 -25.75
N ALA A 57 -11.03 16.69 -26.65
CA ALA A 57 -12.19 16.70 -27.54
C ALA A 57 -12.19 15.50 -28.48
N TYR A 58 -11.02 15.10 -28.99
CA TYR A 58 -10.88 13.89 -29.80
C TYR A 58 -11.20 12.62 -28.99
N THR A 59 -10.62 12.48 -27.79
CA THR A 59 -10.86 11.35 -26.90
C THR A 59 -12.35 11.23 -26.55
N LYS A 60 -12.97 12.37 -26.17
CA LYS A 60 -14.41 12.40 -25.89
C LYS A 60 -15.21 11.86 -27.07
N ALA A 61 -14.94 12.39 -28.23
CA ALA A 61 -15.69 12.05 -29.43
C ALA A 61 -15.38 10.65 -29.97
N ALA A 62 -14.16 10.13 -29.81
CA ALA A 62 -13.74 8.83 -30.35
C ALA A 62 -14.05 7.67 -29.39
N LEU A 63 -13.98 7.90 -28.09
CA LEU A 63 -14.11 6.86 -27.07
C LEU A 63 -15.33 7.08 -26.16
N GLU A 64 -15.46 8.28 -25.55
CA GLU A 64 -16.46 8.50 -24.51
C GLU A 64 -17.90 8.51 -25.06
N ASP A 65 -18.19 9.37 -26.07
CA ASP A 65 -19.52 9.47 -26.65
C ASP A 65 -20.06 8.12 -27.20
N PRO A 66 -19.24 7.33 -27.95
CA PRO A 66 -19.72 6.03 -28.46
C PRO A 66 -19.92 4.96 -27.38
N SER A 67 -19.27 5.08 -26.23
CA SER A 67 -19.32 4.10 -25.13
C SER A 67 -20.15 4.57 -23.95
N GLU A 68 -20.83 5.72 -24.03
CA GLU A 68 -21.54 6.33 -22.89
C GLU A 68 -22.53 5.36 -22.23
N ALA A 69 -23.37 4.69 -23.02
CA ALA A 69 -24.36 3.74 -22.50
C ALA A 69 -23.70 2.55 -21.79
N LEU A 70 -22.64 1.99 -22.38
CA LEU A 70 -21.90 0.87 -21.77
C LEU A 70 -21.16 1.31 -20.50
N ARG A 71 -20.57 2.51 -20.48
CA ARG A 71 -19.90 3.03 -19.29
C ARG A 71 -20.88 3.25 -18.14
N GLU A 72 -22.06 3.80 -18.43
CA GLU A 72 -23.11 3.96 -17.44
C GLU A 72 -23.61 2.60 -16.90
N GLU A 73 -23.86 1.63 -17.78
CA GLU A 73 -24.23 0.27 -17.38
C GLU A 73 -23.17 -0.35 -16.44
N LEU A 74 -21.90 -0.30 -16.84
CA LEU A 74 -20.79 -0.84 -16.05
C LEU A 74 -20.60 -0.09 -14.72
N PHE A 75 -20.77 1.23 -14.73
CA PHE A 75 -20.70 2.04 -13.50
C PHE A 75 -21.75 1.62 -12.49
N GLN A 76 -23.00 1.51 -12.92
CA GLN A 76 -24.10 1.09 -12.02
C GLN A 76 -23.90 -0.37 -11.55
N GLU A 77 -23.42 -1.25 -12.41
CA GLU A 77 -23.12 -2.64 -12.06
C GLU A 77 -22.00 -2.72 -11.02
N MET A 78 -20.89 -2.01 -11.22
CA MET A 78 -19.75 -1.98 -10.29
C MET A 78 -20.14 -1.33 -8.97
N ARG A 79 -20.86 -0.21 -9.00
CA ARG A 79 -21.35 0.48 -7.80
C ARG A 79 -22.30 -0.40 -6.99
N GLY A 80 -23.20 -1.13 -7.65
CA GLY A 80 -24.14 -2.05 -7.02
C GLY A 80 -23.48 -3.24 -6.30
N ARG A 81 -22.17 -3.49 -6.54
CA ARG A 81 -21.38 -4.48 -5.81
C ARG A 81 -20.70 -3.93 -4.56
N ILE A 82 -20.79 -2.62 -4.31
CA ILE A 82 -20.14 -1.96 -3.17
C ILE A 82 -21.20 -1.64 -2.12
N LYS A 83 -20.98 -2.12 -0.90
CA LYS A 83 -21.77 -1.71 0.25
C LYS A 83 -21.29 -0.32 0.70
N GLU A 84 -22.13 0.69 0.56
CA GLU A 84 -21.78 2.08 0.90
C GLU A 84 -21.78 2.30 2.42
N ASP A 85 -22.75 1.76 3.16
CA ASP A 85 -22.89 1.86 4.61
C ASP A 85 -22.06 0.79 5.35
N ASP A 86 -20.76 0.80 5.16
CA ASP A 86 -19.87 -0.21 5.71
C ASP A 86 -18.97 0.32 6.85
N SER A 87 -18.48 -0.57 7.70
CA SER A 87 -17.60 -0.24 8.82
C SER A 87 -16.39 -1.18 8.90
N SER A 88 -15.26 -0.69 9.41
CA SER A 88 -14.13 -1.56 9.77
C SER A 88 -14.50 -2.50 10.92
N VAL A 89 -13.72 -3.56 11.10
CA VAL A 89 -13.78 -4.38 12.33
C VAL A 89 -13.21 -3.54 13.48
N PRO A 90 -13.94 -3.37 14.60
CA PRO A 90 -13.45 -2.57 15.72
C PRO A 90 -12.12 -3.09 16.27
N THR A 91 -11.22 -2.17 16.59
CA THR A 91 -9.86 -2.39 17.07
C THR A 91 -9.77 -2.00 18.54
N PRO A 92 -9.32 -2.88 19.44
CA PRO A 92 -9.11 -2.53 20.85
C PRO A 92 -7.97 -1.54 21.02
N ASP A 93 -8.15 -0.58 21.93
CA ASP A 93 -7.09 0.27 22.47
C ASP A 93 -7.58 0.74 23.86
N GLY A 94 -6.95 0.24 24.91
CA GLY A 94 -7.34 0.43 26.30
C GLY A 94 -8.81 0.05 26.56
N PRO A 95 -9.61 0.94 27.16
CA PRO A 95 -11.00 0.64 27.49
C PRO A 95 -11.97 0.74 26.32
N PHE A 96 -11.48 1.08 25.10
CA PHE A 96 -12.32 1.35 23.95
C PHE A 96 -12.04 0.42 22.76
N ALA A 97 -13.02 0.36 21.88
CA ALA A 97 -12.91 -0.19 20.53
C ALA A 97 -13.07 0.95 19.53
N TYR A 98 -12.10 1.14 18.66
CA TYR A 98 -12.08 2.18 17.64
C TYR A 98 -12.41 1.59 16.28
N PHE A 99 -13.17 2.34 15.46
CA PHE A 99 -13.55 1.88 14.13
C PHE A 99 -13.88 3.05 13.21
N THR A 100 -13.74 2.80 11.92
CA THR A 100 -14.19 3.70 10.85
C THR A 100 -15.47 3.17 10.24
N PHE A 101 -16.40 4.04 9.90
CA PHE A 101 -17.60 3.67 9.16
C PHE A 101 -17.95 4.74 8.10
N HIS A 102 -18.66 4.30 7.06
CA HIS A 102 -19.20 5.15 6.02
C HIS A 102 -20.72 5.15 6.08
N ARG A 103 -21.36 6.18 5.54
CA ARG A 103 -22.80 6.29 5.40
C ARG A 103 -23.22 6.12 3.96
N GLU A 104 -24.43 5.62 3.73
CA GLU A 104 -25.00 5.60 2.40
C GLU A 104 -25.06 7.03 1.82
N GLY A 105 -24.47 7.21 0.62
CA GLY A 105 -24.36 8.51 -0.04
C GLY A 105 -23.31 9.46 0.55
N GLY A 106 -22.57 9.07 1.61
CA GLY A 106 -21.42 9.80 2.13
C GLY A 106 -20.19 9.62 1.23
N GLU A 107 -19.30 10.59 1.22
CA GLU A 107 -18.03 10.52 0.47
C GLU A 107 -16.86 10.12 1.38
N TYR A 108 -16.93 10.47 2.67
CA TYR A 108 -15.83 10.32 3.62
C TYR A 108 -16.20 9.44 4.81
N GLY A 109 -15.19 8.79 5.38
CA GLY A 109 -15.36 7.99 6.59
C GLY A 109 -15.54 8.84 7.85
N ALA A 110 -16.22 8.26 8.83
CA ALA A 110 -16.26 8.79 10.19
C ALA A 110 -15.47 7.86 11.11
N TYR A 111 -14.66 8.43 12.02
CA TYR A 111 -13.90 7.71 13.03
C TYR A 111 -14.63 7.79 14.37
N ALA A 112 -14.83 6.62 14.99
CA ALA A 112 -15.66 6.50 16.19
C ALA A 112 -15.06 5.50 17.19
N ARG A 113 -15.54 5.57 18.44
CA ARG A 113 -15.22 4.60 19.48
C ARG A 113 -16.47 4.21 20.29
N ARG A 114 -16.38 3.03 20.88
CA ARG A 114 -17.31 2.52 21.90
C ARG A 114 -16.56 1.79 23.01
N PRO A 115 -17.17 1.51 24.17
CA PRO A 115 -16.52 0.66 25.18
C PRO A 115 -16.11 -0.70 24.59
N TRP A 116 -14.92 -1.19 24.95
CA TRP A 116 -14.39 -2.45 24.41
C TRP A 116 -15.32 -3.65 24.69
N GLU A 117 -15.99 -3.70 25.84
CA GLU A 117 -16.95 -4.76 26.17
C GLU A 117 -18.13 -4.88 25.20
N HIS A 118 -18.38 -3.82 24.42
CA HIS A 118 -19.42 -3.75 23.39
C HIS A 118 -18.85 -3.69 21.95
N ALA A 119 -17.56 -4.01 21.76
CA ALA A 119 -16.87 -3.85 20.49
C ALA A 119 -17.61 -4.47 19.29
N PHE A 120 -18.18 -5.66 19.48
CA PHE A 120 -18.86 -6.41 18.44
C PHE A 120 -20.40 -6.38 18.54
N ASP A 121 -20.94 -5.55 19.43
CA ASP A 121 -22.38 -5.30 19.53
C ASP A 121 -22.76 -4.15 18.55
N THR A 122 -23.42 -4.53 17.46
CA THR A 122 -23.81 -3.56 16.40
C THR A 122 -24.84 -2.54 16.87
N ASP A 123 -25.61 -2.86 17.90
CA ASP A 123 -26.65 -1.97 18.44
C ASP A 123 -26.13 -1.08 19.57
N ALA A 124 -24.89 -1.28 20.03
CA ALA A 124 -24.31 -0.46 21.09
C ALA A 124 -24.05 0.97 20.64
N GLU A 125 -24.29 1.92 21.55
CA GLU A 125 -23.98 3.33 21.34
C GLU A 125 -22.47 3.53 21.11
N TYR A 126 -22.14 4.52 20.28
CA TYR A 126 -20.77 4.91 19.99
C TYR A 126 -20.62 6.45 19.96
N GLN A 127 -19.40 6.90 20.18
CA GLN A 127 -19.03 8.32 20.10
C GLN A 127 -18.26 8.56 18.80
N ILE A 128 -18.76 9.47 17.96
CA ILE A 128 -18.01 9.96 16.79
C ILE A 128 -16.93 10.91 17.29
N LEU A 129 -15.69 10.65 16.88
CA LEU A 129 -14.51 11.45 17.22
C LEU A 129 -14.14 12.40 16.09
N PHE A 130 -14.35 11.95 14.85
CA PHE A 130 -14.14 12.73 13.63
C PHE A 130 -15.15 12.30 12.57
N ASP A 131 -15.71 13.26 11.85
CA ASP A 131 -16.71 13.02 10.83
C ASP A 131 -16.25 13.66 9.51
N GLY A 132 -15.76 12.84 8.60
CA GLY A 132 -15.20 13.30 7.33
C GLY A 132 -16.24 13.97 6.43
N ASP A 133 -17.50 13.49 6.42
CA ASP A 133 -18.57 14.10 5.64
C ASP A 133 -18.90 15.51 6.14
N VAL A 134 -18.88 15.72 7.46
CA VAL A 134 -19.12 17.03 8.07
C VAL A 134 -17.97 17.99 7.82
N GLU A 135 -16.73 17.53 8.01
CA GLU A 135 -15.52 18.33 7.85
C GLU A 135 -15.22 18.68 6.39
N GLY A 136 -15.58 17.79 5.46
CA GLY A 136 -15.45 17.97 4.01
C GLY A 136 -16.56 18.79 3.37
N GLU A 137 -17.65 19.10 4.11
CA GLU A 137 -18.79 19.81 3.53
C GLU A 137 -18.40 21.16 2.89
N GLY A 138 -18.75 21.33 1.63
CA GLY A 138 -18.51 22.56 0.87
C GLY A 138 -17.05 22.78 0.43
N LYS A 139 -16.14 21.85 0.70
CA LYS A 139 -14.76 21.92 0.21
C LYS A 139 -14.66 21.36 -1.21
N ALA A 140 -13.77 21.93 -2.01
CA ALA A 140 -13.51 21.43 -3.37
C ALA A 140 -12.68 20.15 -3.40
N TYR A 141 -11.91 19.92 -2.33
CA TYR A 141 -11.10 18.73 -2.07
C TYR A 141 -11.04 18.50 -0.57
N PHE A 142 -11.02 17.25 -0.15
CA PHE A 142 -10.85 16.88 1.24
C PHE A 142 -10.27 15.47 1.32
N ASP A 143 -9.20 15.32 2.09
CA ASP A 143 -8.57 14.04 2.36
C ASP A 143 -8.01 14.02 3.79
N THR A 144 -7.91 12.83 4.38
CA THR A 144 -7.39 12.62 5.73
C THR A 144 -6.14 11.76 5.69
N GLY A 145 -5.08 12.22 6.35
CA GLY A 145 -3.95 11.39 6.76
C GLY A 145 -4.29 10.60 8.02
N ASP A 146 -3.35 10.49 8.95
CA ASP A 146 -3.57 9.79 10.21
C ASP A 146 -4.66 10.45 11.06
N ILE A 147 -5.45 9.60 11.70
CA ILE A 147 -6.42 9.93 12.74
C ILE A 147 -6.09 9.03 13.93
N CYS A 148 -5.62 9.62 15.03
CA CYS A 148 -5.15 8.85 16.18
C CYS A 148 -5.52 9.52 17.51
N GLN A 149 -6.04 8.73 18.43
CA GLN A 149 -6.29 9.15 19.82
C GLN A 149 -4.98 9.25 20.61
N SER A 150 -4.97 10.11 21.63
CA SER A 150 -3.86 10.15 22.59
C SER A 150 -3.83 8.90 23.48
N PRO A 151 -2.67 8.49 24.03
CA PRO A 151 -2.56 7.31 24.90
C PRO A 151 -3.50 7.31 26.11
N ASP A 152 -3.91 8.49 26.61
CA ASP A 152 -4.88 8.61 27.71
C ASP A 152 -6.36 8.68 27.21
N HIS A 153 -6.61 8.53 25.91
CA HIS A 153 -7.91 8.54 25.25
C HIS A 153 -8.75 9.83 25.44
N LYS A 154 -8.10 10.96 25.76
CA LYS A 154 -8.79 12.24 25.97
C LYS A 154 -8.71 13.18 24.79
N LEU A 155 -7.68 13.05 23.96
CA LEU A 155 -7.46 13.88 22.79
C LEU A 155 -7.51 13.02 21.52
N ILE A 156 -7.85 13.66 20.40
CA ILE A 156 -7.72 13.10 19.08
C ILE A 156 -6.95 14.07 18.20
N ALA A 157 -5.92 13.57 17.50
CA ALA A 157 -5.22 14.31 16.48
C ALA A 157 -5.66 13.82 15.09
N VAL A 158 -5.83 14.75 14.17
CA VAL A 158 -6.29 14.48 12.80
C VAL A 158 -5.48 15.30 11.83
N ALA A 159 -4.94 14.65 10.80
CA ALA A 159 -4.26 15.27 9.68
C ALA A 159 -5.23 15.44 8.50
N VAL A 160 -5.33 16.64 7.92
CA VAL A 160 -6.24 16.95 6.82
C VAL A 160 -5.50 17.69 5.71
N ASP A 161 -5.72 17.29 4.45
CA ASP A 161 -5.45 18.09 3.24
C ASP A 161 -6.77 18.51 2.60
N ASP A 162 -7.03 19.81 2.53
CA ASP A 162 -8.22 20.37 1.91
C ASP A 162 -7.97 21.10 0.57
N LYS A 163 -6.79 20.83 -0.02
CA LYS A 163 -6.33 21.49 -1.26
C LYS A 163 -5.92 20.51 -2.38
N GLY A 164 -5.74 19.20 -2.06
CA GLY A 164 -5.19 18.23 -2.99
C GLY A 164 -3.68 18.42 -3.21
N SER A 165 -3.01 18.98 -2.22
CA SER A 165 -1.58 19.31 -2.28
C SER A 165 -0.67 18.24 -1.70
N GLU A 166 -1.25 17.26 -0.99
CA GLU A 166 -0.56 16.28 -0.17
C GLU A 166 0.25 16.92 1.00
N PHE A 167 0.03 18.20 1.28
CA PHE A 167 0.51 18.88 2.48
C PHE A 167 -0.63 18.90 3.50
N TYR A 168 -0.48 18.09 4.53
CA TYR A 168 -1.50 17.95 5.56
C TYR A 168 -1.28 18.93 6.71
N THR A 169 -2.38 19.29 7.36
CA THR A 169 -2.39 20.07 8.59
C THR A 169 -2.92 19.20 9.72
N ILE A 170 -2.14 19.04 10.79
CA ILE A 170 -2.56 18.30 11.98
C ILE A 170 -3.24 19.27 12.95
N THR A 171 -4.43 18.91 13.42
CA THR A 171 -5.16 19.59 14.49
C THR A 171 -5.49 18.61 15.61
N VAL A 172 -5.66 19.12 16.83
CA VAL A 172 -5.95 18.32 18.03
C VAL A 172 -7.26 18.79 18.65
N ARG A 173 -8.11 17.84 19.08
CA ARG A 173 -9.39 18.11 19.76
C ARG A 173 -9.46 17.38 21.09
N ASP A 174 -10.09 18.01 22.06
CA ASP A 174 -10.55 17.34 23.27
C ASP A 174 -11.78 16.49 22.97
N ILE A 175 -11.72 15.19 23.27
CA ILE A 175 -12.79 14.23 22.92
C ILE A 175 -14.06 14.46 23.73
N ALA A 176 -13.96 14.95 24.96
CA ALA A 176 -15.12 15.16 25.83
C ALA A 176 -15.91 16.40 25.44
N THR A 177 -15.23 17.47 25.03
CA THR A 177 -15.86 18.75 24.70
C THR A 177 -16.06 18.97 23.20
N GLY A 178 -15.27 18.30 22.36
CA GLY A 178 -15.19 18.54 20.92
C GLY A 178 -14.41 19.80 20.54
N GLU A 179 -13.86 20.53 21.52
CA GLU A 179 -13.14 21.77 21.28
C GLU A 179 -11.74 21.52 20.71
N HIS A 180 -11.35 22.34 19.71
CA HIS A 180 -9.99 22.31 19.18
C HIS A 180 -9.00 22.94 20.19
N LEU A 181 -7.85 22.29 20.36
CA LEU A 181 -6.71 22.93 20.97
C LEU A 181 -6.16 24.03 20.04
N SER A 182 -5.33 24.92 20.59
CA SER A 182 -4.72 26.00 19.82
C SER A 182 -3.60 25.54 18.88
N ASP A 183 -3.22 24.27 18.98
CA ASP A 183 -2.10 23.72 18.19
C ASP A 183 -2.57 23.37 16.78
N VAL A 184 -1.91 23.99 15.79
CA VAL A 184 -2.05 23.70 14.36
C VAL A 184 -0.64 23.44 13.83
N ILE A 185 -0.45 22.29 13.20
CA ILE A 185 0.85 21.85 12.66
C ILE A 185 0.70 21.73 11.16
N GLU A 186 1.39 22.57 10.41
CA GLU A 186 1.31 22.64 8.95
C GLU A 186 2.51 21.98 8.26
N ASN A 187 2.39 21.75 6.95
CA ASN A 187 3.43 21.17 6.09
C ASN A 187 3.85 19.76 6.50
N THR A 188 2.90 18.96 6.95
CA THR A 188 3.15 17.56 7.32
C THR A 188 2.86 16.62 6.14
N THR A 189 3.38 15.39 6.22
CA THR A 189 2.98 14.29 5.31
C THR A 189 1.61 13.71 5.66
N GLY A 190 1.07 14.04 6.83
CA GLY A 190 -0.09 13.39 7.41
C GLY A 190 0.26 12.33 8.45
N ASP A 191 1.53 11.89 8.50
CA ASP A 191 2.00 10.86 9.43
C ASP A 191 2.47 11.50 10.75
N PHE A 192 2.02 10.96 11.87
CA PHE A 192 2.44 11.38 13.20
C PHE A 192 2.25 10.28 14.26
N VAL A 193 2.96 10.40 15.35
CA VAL A 193 2.81 9.54 16.53
C VAL A 193 2.71 10.36 17.80
N TRP A 194 1.99 9.84 18.79
CA TRP A 194 1.96 10.40 20.13
C TRP A 194 3.17 9.97 20.95
N GLY A 195 3.71 10.87 21.78
CA GLY A 195 4.55 10.47 22.89
C GLY A 195 3.71 9.90 24.04
N ALA A 196 4.28 9.06 24.87
CA ALA A 196 3.57 8.33 25.94
C ALA A 196 2.81 9.22 26.95
N GLY A 197 3.25 10.48 27.13
CA GLY A 197 2.62 11.44 28.04
C GLY A 197 1.36 12.13 27.51
N SER A 198 0.85 11.80 26.33
CA SER A 198 -0.34 12.41 25.67
C SER A 198 -0.25 13.93 25.44
N ASN A 199 0.90 14.55 25.60
CA ASN A 199 1.10 15.99 25.45
C ASN A 199 2.16 16.35 24.40
N VAL A 200 2.72 15.37 23.72
CA VAL A 200 3.72 15.53 22.65
C VAL A 200 3.27 14.78 21.43
N ILE A 201 3.39 15.41 20.27
CA ILE A 201 3.22 14.80 18.94
C ILE A 201 4.55 14.89 18.22
N PHE A 202 5.02 13.78 17.68
CA PHE A 202 6.10 13.69 16.72
C PHE A 202 5.51 13.52 15.33
N TRP A 203 5.99 14.29 14.35
CA TRP A 203 5.37 14.34 13.03
C TRP A 203 6.39 14.50 11.91
N VAL A 204 6.05 14.04 10.71
CA VAL A 204 6.92 14.09 9.54
C VAL A 204 6.66 15.35 8.74
N TYR A 205 7.73 16.11 8.50
CA TYR A 205 7.74 17.31 7.68
C TYR A 205 7.88 16.98 6.19
N ARG A 206 7.05 17.62 5.38
CA ARG A 206 7.15 17.59 3.92
C ARG A 206 7.83 18.86 3.42
N ASP A 207 8.92 18.72 2.69
CA ASP A 207 9.69 19.86 2.16
C ASP A 207 9.05 20.46 0.89
N ASP A 208 9.60 21.58 0.42
CA ASP A 208 9.09 22.29 -0.78
C ASP A 208 9.15 21.46 -2.08
N GLN A 209 9.86 20.34 -2.09
CA GLN A 209 9.88 19.40 -3.20
C GLN A 209 8.85 18.28 -3.04
N GLY A 210 8.04 18.33 -1.98
CA GLY A 210 7.05 17.30 -1.65
C GLY A 210 7.63 16.06 -0.97
N ARG A 211 8.90 16.12 -0.48
CA ARG A 211 9.58 14.96 0.09
C ARG A 211 9.42 14.92 1.61
N PRO A 212 9.09 13.76 2.22
CA PRO A 212 9.23 13.53 3.67
C PRO A 212 10.72 13.63 4.04
N SER A 213 11.12 14.68 4.75
CA SER A 213 12.54 15.00 4.92
C SER A 213 12.99 15.22 6.37
N ALA A 214 12.07 15.39 7.31
CA ALA A 214 12.44 15.61 8.69
C ALA A 214 11.36 15.14 9.67
N VAL A 215 11.75 14.90 10.92
CA VAL A 215 10.85 14.69 12.04
C VAL A 215 10.96 15.86 12.99
N TYR A 216 9.82 16.44 13.33
CA TYR A 216 9.68 17.46 14.37
C TYR A 216 8.84 16.94 15.51
N ARG A 217 8.95 17.60 16.65
CA ARG A 217 8.04 17.42 17.79
C ARG A 217 7.32 18.72 18.12
N ARG A 218 6.09 18.58 18.59
CA ARG A 218 5.28 19.63 19.18
C ARG A 218 4.89 19.23 20.60
N VAL A 219 5.28 20.04 21.60
CA VAL A 219 4.67 19.97 22.94
C VAL A 219 3.40 20.82 22.90
N LEU A 220 2.24 20.19 23.10
CA LEU A 220 0.94 20.85 22.99
C LEU A 220 0.82 22.07 23.92
N GLY A 221 0.17 23.11 23.43
CA GLY A 221 0.00 24.39 24.10
C GLY A 221 1.22 25.32 24.02
N THR A 222 2.34 24.89 23.44
CA THR A 222 3.53 25.76 23.29
C THR A 222 3.57 26.52 21.97
N GLY A 223 2.89 26.02 20.94
CA GLY A 223 2.92 26.57 19.59
C GLY A 223 4.30 26.51 18.92
N LYS A 224 5.24 25.70 19.47
CA LYS A 224 6.65 25.65 19.02
C LYS A 224 7.03 24.25 18.56
N ASP A 225 7.48 24.14 17.31
CA ASP A 225 8.10 22.94 16.76
C ASP A 225 9.59 22.89 17.06
N THR A 226 10.08 21.71 17.36
CA THR A 226 11.49 21.44 17.58
C THR A 226 11.92 20.30 16.67
N LEU A 227 12.99 20.53 15.91
CA LEU A 227 13.59 19.51 15.05
C LEU A 227 14.13 18.36 15.90
N VAL A 228 13.79 17.12 15.51
CA VAL A 228 14.28 15.88 16.11
C VAL A 228 15.28 15.20 15.16
N TYR A 229 14.93 15.12 13.87
CA TYR A 229 15.76 14.50 12.84
C TYR A 229 15.60 15.21 11.51
N GLU A 230 16.67 15.32 10.75
CA GLU A 230 16.67 15.85 9.37
C GLU A 230 17.45 14.94 8.44
N GLU A 231 16.80 14.50 7.35
CA GLU A 231 17.43 13.74 6.28
C GLU A 231 17.90 14.68 5.16
N THR A 232 19.19 14.76 5.00
CA THR A 232 19.82 15.68 4.02
C THR A 232 20.06 15.05 2.66
N ASP A 233 20.05 13.72 2.56
CA ASP A 233 20.19 13.02 1.28
C ASP A 233 18.83 12.96 0.56
N PRO A 234 18.70 13.61 -0.63
CA PRO A 234 17.43 13.60 -1.36
C PRO A 234 16.99 12.23 -1.89
N GLY A 235 17.84 11.22 -1.84
CA GLY A 235 17.53 9.84 -2.20
C GLY A 235 16.81 9.05 -1.12
N PHE A 236 16.65 9.64 0.08
CA PHE A 236 16.03 8.98 1.23
C PHE A 236 14.76 9.71 1.67
N PHE A 237 13.79 8.94 2.13
CA PHE A 237 12.52 9.40 2.66
C PHE A 237 12.43 9.06 4.14
N VAL A 238 11.79 9.94 4.92
CA VAL A 238 11.63 9.78 6.37
C VAL A 238 10.22 9.28 6.69
N ASN A 239 10.13 8.35 7.62
CA ASN A 239 8.89 7.86 8.21
C ASN A 239 9.04 7.77 9.73
N ILE A 240 7.92 7.81 10.46
CA ILE A 240 7.88 7.67 11.91
C ILE A 240 6.84 6.63 12.31
N GLU A 241 7.14 5.81 13.31
CA GLU A 241 6.21 4.80 13.85
C GLU A 241 6.50 4.52 15.32
N GLN A 242 5.50 4.03 16.05
CA GLN A 242 5.70 3.44 17.37
C GLN A 242 6.13 1.98 17.24
N SER A 243 6.92 1.51 18.21
CA SER A 243 7.20 0.08 18.35
C SER A 243 5.91 -0.67 18.74
N PRO A 244 5.82 -2.00 18.47
CA PRO A 244 4.64 -2.79 18.85
C PRO A 244 4.29 -2.70 20.35
N SER A 245 5.29 -2.57 21.24
CA SER A 245 5.06 -2.39 22.69
C SER A 245 4.74 -0.95 23.09
N GLU A 246 4.75 0.01 22.14
CA GLU A 246 4.60 1.46 22.36
C GLU A 246 5.67 2.11 23.24
N LYS A 247 6.72 1.37 23.62
CA LYS A 247 7.81 1.88 24.48
C LYS A 247 8.80 2.74 23.71
N TYR A 248 8.90 2.55 22.41
CA TYR A 248 9.87 3.23 21.55
C TYR A 248 9.19 3.89 20.37
N ILE A 249 9.81 4.96 19.89
CA ILE A 249 9.47 5.58 18.62
C ILE A 249 10.63 5.34 17.68
N PHE A 250 10.35 4.84 16.48
CA PHE A 250 11.32 4.63 15.42
C PHE A 250 11.20 5.73 14.38
N ILE A 251 12.35 6.28 13.97
CA ILE A 251 12.49 7.11 12.77
C ILE A 251 13.19 6.24 11.73
N ARG A 252 12.48 5.91 10.67
CA ARG A 252 13.02 5.13 9.56
C ARG A 252 13.38 6.04 8.41
N THR A 253 14.57 5.86 7.85
CA THR A 253 14.94 6.49 6.59
C THR A 253 15.22 5.41 5.56
N GLY A 254 14.67 5.58 4.36
CA GLY A 254 14.78 4.56 3.33
C GLY A 254 14.85 5.12 1.93
N GLY A 255 15.71 4.52 1.11
CA GLY A 255 15.67 4.60 -0.34
C GLY A 255 15.03 3.33 -0.92
N HIS A 256 15.38 3.00 -2.17
CA HIS A 256 14.81 1.80 -2.82
C HIS A 256 15.41 0.48 -2.35
N THR A 257 16.62 0.47 -1.83
CA THR A 257 17.38 -0.75 -1.46
C THR A 257 18.27 -0.54 -0.25
N THR A 258 18.11 0.57 0.45
CA THR A 258 18.96 0.94 1.60
C THR A 258 18.09 1.58 2.66
N SER A 259 18.26 1.17 3.91
CA SER A 259 17.52 1.76 5.04
C SER A 259 18.43 2.07 6.22
N GLU A 260 17.95 2.93 7.10
CA GLU A 260 18.53 3.24 8.41
C GLU A 260 17.40 3.49 9.40
N VAL A 261 17.56 3.05 10.65
CA VAL A 261 16.58 3.23 11.71
C VAL A 261 17.23 3.86 12.92
N HIS A 262 16.61 4.93 13.39
CA HIS A 262 16.91 5.56 14.69
C HIS A 262 15.75 5.29 15.64
N PHE A 263 16.02 5.29 16.94
CA PHE A 263 14.98 5.15 17.95
C PHE A 263 15.26 6.00 19.20
N PHE A 264 14.21 6.19 19.97
CA PHE A 264 14.24 6.78 21.30
C PHE A 264 13.06 6.27 22.13
N SER A 265 13.10 6.47 23.46
CA SER A 265 11.97 6.10 24.32
C SER A 265 10.75 7.00 24.09
N ALA A 266 9.58 6.41 23.97
CA ALA A 266 8.31 7.16 23.80
C ALA A 266 8.00 8.09 25.00
N ASP A 267 8.60 7.84 26.17
CA ASP A 267 8.48 8.69 27.37
C ASP A 267 9.32 9.98 27.28
N GLU A 268 10.28 10.05 26.35
CA GLU A 268 11.16 11.20 26.24
C GLU A 268 10.50 12.35 25.48
N THR A 269 10.38 13.51 26.12
CA THR A 269 9.87 14.72 25.46
C THR A 269 10.95 15.48 24.69
N ASP A 270 12.21 15.27 24.98
CA ASP A 270 13.38 15.83 24.29
C ASP A 270 14.39 14.71 23.98
N PRO A 271 14.10 13.89 22.95
CA PRO A 271 14.79 12.64 22.78
C PRO A 271 16.22 12.80 22.26
N GLU A 272 17.11 11.94 22.76
CA GLU A 272 18.42 11.69 22.17
C GLU A 272 18.32 10.46 21.25
N LEU A 273 18.58 10.66 19.96
CA LEU A 273 18.46 9.61 18.96
C LEU A 273 19.59 8.58 19.07
N VAL A 274 19.23 7.32 19.07
CA VAL A 274 20.15 6.19 18.95
C VAL A 274 19.97 5.52 17.58
N THR A 275 21.05 5.47 16.79
CA THR A 275 21.06 4.74 15.50
C THR A 275 21.24 3.25 15.78
N ILE A 276 20.37 2.41 15.22
CA ILE A 276 20.46 0.95 15.36
C ILE A 276 21.64 0.42 14.56
N ALA A 277 21.71 0.72 13.27
CA ALA A 277 22.88 0.47 12.43
C ALA A 277 22.99 1.57 11.37
N PRO A 278 24.17 2.14 11.14
CA PRO A 278 24.37 3.08 10.05
C PRO A 278 24.00 2.45 8.70
N ARG A 279 23.48 3.28 7.77
CA ARG A 279 23.13 2.83 6.43
C ARG A 279 24.33 2.28 5.68
N GLU A 280 24.11 1.19 4.99
CA GLU A 280 25.06 0.54 4.08
C GLU A 280 24.34 0.32 2.76
N THR A 281 24.96 0.69 1.64
CA THR A 281 24.34 0.58 0.31
C THR A 281 23.84 -0.84 0.05
N ASP A 282 22.60 -0.95 -0.43
CA ASP A 282 21.87 -2.19 -0.71
C ASP A 282 21.59 -3.08 0.52
N ILE A 283 21.77 -2.55 1.74
CA ILE A 283 21.32 -3.21 2.96
C ILE A 283 20.04 -2.55 3.46
N GLU A 284 19.01 -3.38 3.57
CA GLU A 284 17.71 -3.04 4.10
C GLU A 284 17.52 -3.72 5.46
N TYR A 285 16.90 -3.00 6.41
CA TYR A 285 16.45 -3.61 7.65
C TYR A 285 15.26 -2.88 8.25
N SER A 286 14.43 -3.63 8.97
CA SER A 286 13.36 -3.14 9.82
C SER A 286 13.46 -3.75 11.21
N VAL A 287 12.79 -3.14 12.20
CA VAL A 287 12.99 -3.46 13.61
C VAL A 287 11.66 -3.52 14.34
N VAL A 288 11.52 -4.51 15.22
CA VAL A 288 10.49 -4.56 16.26
C VAL A 288 11.14 -4.85 17.59
N ASP A 289 10.51 -4.45 18.69
CA ASP A 289 10.94 -4.82 20.02
C ASP A 289 10.20 -6.07 20.49
N PHE A 290 10.94 -7.06 20.99
CA PHE A 290 10.40 -8.31 21.50
C PHE A 290 11.31 -8.85 22.60
N ASP A 291 10.75 -9.29 23.72
CA ASP A 291 11.49 -9.93 24.82
C ASP A 291 12.69 -9.10 25.34
N ASN A 292 12.54 -7.78 25.45
CA ASN A 292 13.57 -6.79 25.83
C ASN A 292 14.81 -6.76 24.90
N GLU A 293 14.67 -7.20 23.67
CA GLU A 293 15.66 -7.11 22.60
C GLU A 293 15.00 -6.50 21.35
N PHE A 294 15.79 -5.96 20.44
CA PHE A 294 15.33 -5.65 19.09
C PHE A 294 15.47 -6.88 18.20
N TYR A 295 14.40 -7.23 17.49
CA TYR A 295 14.39 -8.20 16.43
C TYR A 295 14.42 -7.46 15.10
N ILE A 296 15.34 -7.82 14.26
CA ILE A 296 15.73 -7.07 13.07
C ILE A 296 15.60 -7.98 11.86
N LEU A 297 14.71 -7.62 10.94
CA LEU A 297 14.60 -8.22 9.62
C LEU A 297 15.61 -7.55 8.70
N THR A 298 16.49 -8.32 8.04
CA THR A 298 17.54 -7.73 7.19
C THR A 298 17.99 -8.66 6.07
N ASN A 299 18.48 -8.06 4.97
CA ASN A 299 19.16 -8.75 3.88
C ASN A 299 20.71 -8.75 4.03
N ALA A 300 21.23 -8.29 5.17
CA ALA A 300 22.67 -8.22 5.44
C ALA A 300 23.37 -9.58 5.27
N ASP A 301 24.68 -9.55 4.99
CA ASP A 301 25.55 -10.73 4.82
C ASP A 301 25.08 -11.68 3.70
N GLY A 302 24.52 -11.13 2.63
CA GLY A 302 24.06 -11.88 1.46
C GLY A 302 22.73 -12.63 1.65
N ALA A 303 21.93 -12.27 2.66
CA ALA A 303 20.62 -12.84 2.91
C ALA A 303 19.57 -12.26 1.93
N VAL A 304 19.65 -12.60 0.65
CA VAL A 304 18.85 -12.02 -0.43
C VAL A 304 17.34 -12.06 -0.13
N ASP A 305 16.83 -13.19 0.41
CA ASP A 305 15.41 -13.33 0.81
C ASP A 305 15.19 -12.98 2.29
N PHE A 306 16.07 -12.19 2.87
CA PHE A 306 16.09 -11.73 4.25
C PHE A 306 16.30 -12.82 5.30
N LYS A 307 16.68 -12.41 6.48
CA LYS A 307 16.85 -13.19 7.72
C LYS A 307 16.41 -12.37 8.91
N ILE A 308 16.20 -13.02 10.05
CA ILE A 308 15.91 -12.33 11.31
C ILE A 308 17.11 -12.49 12.23
N VAL A 309 17.60 -11.36 12.74
CA VAL A 309 18.62 -11.28 13.77
C VAL A 309 18.06 -10.56 14.98
N LYS A 310 18.75 -10.58 16.11
CA LYS A 310 18.39 -9.81 17.30
C LYS A 310 19.61 -9.16 17.94
N ALA A 311 19.37 -8.08 18.68
CA ALA A 311 20.39 -7.37 19.45
C ALA A 311 19.81 -6.81 20.75
N PRO A 312 20.64 -6.61 21.81
CA PRO A 312 20.21 -5.90 23.01
C PRO A 312 19.81 -4.46 22.68
N ILE A 313 18.71 -3.96 23.25
CA ILE A 313 18.25 -2.56 23.06
C ILE A 313 19.33 -1.56 23.49
N SER A 314 20.09 -1.86 24.54
CA SER A 314 21.19 -1.00 25.05
C SER A 314 22.43 -0.99 24.15
N ALA A 315 22.54 -1.91 23.18
CA ALA A 315 23.67 -2.02 22.27
C ALA A 315 23.18 -2.62 20.93
N PRO A 316 22.35 -1.90 20.16
CA PRO A 316 21.64 -2.45 19.00
C PRO A 316 22.53 -2.58 17.75
N GLY A 317 23.78 -2.11 17.81
CA GLY A 317 24.71 -2.08 16.68
C GLY A 317 24.94 -3.43 16.02
N ARG A 318 25.27 -3.38 14.73
CA ARG A 318 25.42 -4.58 13.87
C ARG A 318 26.41 -5.61 14.43
N GLU A 319 27.41 -5.18 15.15
CA GLU A 319 28.41 -6.05 15.80
C GLU A 319 27.81 -6.96 16.89
N ASN A 320 26.62 -6.64 17.38
CA ASN A 320 25.88 -7.41 18.40
C ASN A 320 24.75 -8.25 17.82
N TRP A 321 24.56 -8.23 16.49
CA TRP A 321 23.49 -8.98 15.85
C TRP A 321 23.74 -10.49 15.95
N THR A 322 22.78 -11.21 16.49
CA THR A 322 22.78 -12.67 16.60
C THR A 322 21.63 -13.27 15.80
N GLU A 323 21.90 -14.32 15.05
CA GLU A 323 20.91 -14.93 14.16
C GLU A 323 19.80 -15.63 14.96
N VAL A 324 18.54 -15.36 14.59
CA VAL A 324 17.32 -16.00 15.13
C VAL A 324 16.69 -16.92 14.10
N LEU A 325 16.56 -16.45 12.86
CA LEU A 325 16.05 -17.19 11.72
C LEU A 325 17.00 -16.99 10.53
N PRO A 326 17.69 -18.06 10.06
CA PRO A 326 18.63 -17.94 8.96
C PRO A 326 17.92 -17.67 7.63
N HIS A 327 18.65 -17.05 6.71
CA HIS A 327 18.25 -16.92 5.32
C HIS A 327 17.94 -18.29 4.70
N GLN A 328 16.88 -18.34 3.91
CA GLN A 328 16.54 -19.49 3.09
C GLN A 328 16.10 -19.02 1.70
N ALA A 329 16.85 -19.40 0.67
CA ALA A 329 16.53 -19.04 -0.72
C ALA A 329 15.11 -19.50 -1.10
N GLY A 330 14.32 -18.61 -1.70
CA GLY A 330 12.93 -18.87 -2.09
C GLY A 330 11.90 -18.74 -0.98
N ARG A 331 12.33 -18.40 0.25
CA ARG A 331 11.46 -17.98 1.36
C ARG A 331 11.76 -16.52 1.66
N LEU A 332 11.08 -15.62 1.00
CA LEU A 332 11.20 -14.17 1.24
C LEU A 332 10.42 -13.78 2.50
N ILE A 333 11.11 -13.25 3.49
CA ILE A 333 10.47 -12.65 4.64
C ILE A 333 10.13 -11.20 4.27
N LEU A 334 8.84 -10.87 4.34
CA LEU A 334 8.31 -9.57 3.93
C LEU A 334 8.24 -8.58 5.08
N ASP A 335 7.87 -9.08 6.27
CA ASP A 335 7.63 -8.25 7.45
C ASP A 335 7.71 -9.07 8.72
N ILE A 336 7.95 -8.38 9.84
CA ILE A 336 7.90 -8.93 11.21
C ILE A 336 7.08 -8.01 12.11
N ASP A 337 6.35 -8.63 13.02
CA ASP A 337 5.58 -7.97 14.08
C ASP A 337 5.74 -8.73 15.39
N SER A 338 5.45 -8.10 16.51
CA SER A 338 5.66 -8.71 17.82
C SER A 338 4.49 -8.46 18.77
N TYR A 339 4.24 -9.46 19.58
CA TYR A 339 3.34 -9.45 20.73
C TYR A 339 4.12 -9.91 21.97
N GLU A 340 3.59 -9.69 23.16
CA GLU A 340 4.32 -10.05 24.39
C GLU A 340 4.89 -11.47 24.36
N ASN A 341 4.13 -12.46 23.85
CA ASN A 341 4.50 -13.87 23.86
C ASN A 341 4.85 -14.46 22.49
N HIS A 342 4.70 -13.69 21.41
CA HIS A 342 4.81 -14.18 20.05
C HIS A 342 5.54 -13.20 19.14
N LEU A 343 6.44 -13.73 18.31
CA LEU A 343 6.98 -13.04 17.14
C LEU A 343 6.24 -13.55 15.91
N VAL A 344 5.73 -12.65 15.10
CA VAL A 344 4.99 -12.94 13.88
C VAL A 344 5.83 -12.52 12.69
N ARG A 345 5.84 -13.32 11.63
CA ARG A 345 6.40 -12.91 10.35
C ARG A 345 5.44 -13.17 9.21
N VAL A 346 5.43 -12.26 8.27
CA VAL A 346 4.81 -12.44 6.97
C VAL A 346 5.90 -12.86 5.99
N GLU A 347 5.72 -13.99 5.32
CA GLU A 347 6.68 -14.50 4.36
C GLU A 347 6.00 -14.92 3.06
N ARG A 348 6.75 -15.00 1.97
CA ARG A 348 6.29 -15.56 0.70
C ARG A 348 7.14 -16.76 0.34
N GLU A 349 6.48 -17.88 0.11
CA GLU A 349 7.12 -19.10 -0.35
C GLU A 349 6.37 -19.66 -1.56
N LYS A 350 7.09 -20.02 -2.62
CA LYS A 350 6.48 -20.50 -3.89
C LYS A 350 5.41 -19.55 -4.46
N GLY A 351 5.58 -18.25 -4.19
CA GLY A 351 4.70 -17.19 -4.66
C GLY A 351 3.38 -17.04 -3.90
N LEU A 352 3.23 -17.66 -2.74
CA LEU A 352 2.06 -17.50 -1.87
C LEU A 352 2.47 -16.86 -0.54
N PRO A 353 1.68 -15.91 -0.02
CA PRO A 353 1.92 -15.31 1.27
C PRO A 353 1.59 -16.29 2.41
N ARG A 354 2.33 -16.20 3.50
CA ARG A 354 2.14 -16.99 4.72
C ARG A 354 2.32 -16.11 5.95
N ILE A 355 1.55 -16.35 6.98
CA ILE A 355 1.78 -15.80 8.33
C ILE A 355 2.28 -16.94 9.20
N VAL A 356 3.45 -16.74 9.80
CA VAL A 356 4.09 -17.73 10.68
C VAL A 356 4.30 -17.09 12.05
N ILE A 357 3.87 -17.80 13.06
CA ILE A 357 3.89 -17.38 14.46
C ILE A 357 4.95 -18.22 15.19
N ARG A 358 5.82 -17.54 15.93
CA ARG A 358 6.87 -18.12 16.76
C ARG A 358 6.64 -17.72 18.21
N SER A 359 6.45 -18.70 19.08
CA SER A 359 6.37 -18.47 20.53
C SER A 359 7.75 -18.26 21.16
N ARG A 360 7.80 -17.74 22.38
CA ARG A 360 9.06 -17.47 23.12
C ARG A 360 9.96 -18.69 23.27
N ASP A 361 9.40 -19.89 23.39
CA ASP A 361 10.13 -21.16 23.47
C ASP A 361 10.71 -21.61 22.12
N GLY A 362 10.45 -20.86 21.05
CA GLY A 362 10.92 -21.12 19.70
C GLY A 362 10.06 -22.05 18.85
N ALA A 363 8.91 -22.52 19.36
CA ALA A 363 7.99 -23.31 18.57
C ALA A 363 7.31 -22.45 17.50
N GLU A 364 7.15 -23.00 16.29
CA GLU A 364 6.56 -22.28 15.16
C GLU A 364 5.35 -23.01 14.57
N HIS A 365 4.41 -22.23 14.07
CA HIS A 365 3.33 -22.72 13.22
C HIS A 365 2.88 -21.65 12.22
N ALA A 366 2.32 -22.08 11.09
CA ALA A 366 1.74 -21.19 10.08
C ALA A 366 0.22 -21.20 10.15
N ILE A 367 -0.40 -20.09 9.74
CA ILE A 367 -1.84 -20.05 9.49
C ILE A 367 -2.10 -20.72 8.13
N GLU A 368 -2.81 -21.85 8.14
CA GLU A 368 -3.05 -22.65 6.95
C GLU A 368 -4.17 -22.07 6.08
N MET A 369 -3.91 -21.90 4.77
CA MET A 369 -4.87 -21.55 3.74
C MET A 369 -4.96 -22.66 2.69
N LYS A 370 -6.11 -22.77 2.00
CA LYS A 370 -6.40 -23.92 1.12
C LYS A 370 -6.49 -23.58 -0.37
N GLU A 371 -6.75 -22.31 -0.72
CA GLU A 371 -6.94 -21.93 -2.10
C GLU A 371 -5.61 -21.89 -2.89
N ALA A 372 -5.70 -22.06 -4.20
CA ALA A 372 -4.52 -22.14 -5.08
C ALA A 372 -3.78 -20.81 -5.22
N ALA A 373 -4.51 -19.69 -5.10
CA ALA A 373 -3.99 -18.34 -5.08
C ALA A 373 -4.85 -17.48 -4.17
N TYR A 374 -4.22 -16.67 -3.34
CA TYR A 374 -4.89 -15.82 -2.34
C TYR A 374 -3.98 -14.67 -1.94
N ASP A 375 -4.56 -13.68 -1.28
CA ASP A 375 -3.89 -12.64 -0.53
C ASP A 375 -4.05 -12.89 0.96
N LEU A 376 -3.00 -12.59 1.73
CA LEU A 376 -2.95 -12.81 3.17
C LEU A 376 -1.97 -11.80 3.78
N GLY A 377 -2.42 -11.05 4.77
CA GLY A 377 -1.60 -10.06 5.46
C GLY A 377 -2.08 -9.78 6.86
N LEU A 378 -1.22 -9.15 7.67
CA LEU A 378 -1.60 -8.65 8.98
C LEU A 378 -2.61 -7.50 8.80
N ALA A 379 -3.64 -7.47 9.63
CA ALA A 379 -4.61 -6.39 9.64
C ALA A 379 -4.41 -5.43 10.82
N GLY A 380 -3.43 -5.72 11.69
CA GLY A 380 -3.10 -4.93 12.86
C GLY A 380 -4.23 -4.84 13.89
N GLY A 381 -4.00 -4.04 14.92
CA GLY A 381 -5.07 -3.56 15.76
C GLY A 381 -5.36 -4.32 17.04
N TYR A 382 -4.47 -5.18 17.51
CA TYR A 382 -4.49 -5.68 18.88
C TYR A 382 -3.28 -5.15 19.64
N GLU A 383 -3.48 -4.91 20.94
CA GLU A 383 -2.43 -4.47 21.85
C GLU A 383 -1.31 -5.52 21.98
N TYR A 384 -0.12 -5.07 22.33
CA TYR A 384 1.08 -5.89 22.43
C TYR A 384 0.92 -7.09 23.40
N ASP A 385 0.20 -6.93 24.50
CA ASP A 385 -0.02 -7.97 25.52
C ASP A 385 -1.11 -8.99 25.15
N SER A 386 -1.67 -8.89 23.94
CA SER A 386 -2.70 -9.80 23.44
C SER A 386 -2.12 -11.10 22.87
N ASP A 387 -2.83 -12.21 23.09
CA ASP A 387 -2.60 -13.46 22.33
C ASP A 387 -3.37 -13.50 20.99
N ILE A 388 -4.09 -12.44 20.65
CA ILE A 388 -4.91 -12.38 19.44
C ILE A 388 -4.16 -11.61 18.34
N LEU A 389 -3.98 -12.25 17.21
CA LEU A 389 -3.52 -11.69 15.96
C LEU A 389 -4.71 -11.43 15.03
N ARG A 390 -4.81 -10.24 14.47
CA ARG A 390 -5.79 -9.97 13.40
C ARG A 390 -5.11 -10.10 12.04
N PHE A 391 -5.78 -10.78 11.10
CA PHE A 391 -5.29 -10.88 9.74
C PHE A 391 -6.42 -10.75 8.71
N ALA A 392 -6.07 -10.27 7.54
CA ALA A 392 -6.95 -10.20 6.38
C ALA A 392 -6.63 -11.31 5.39
N TYR A 393 -7.68 -11.84 4.78
CA TYR A 393 -7.62 -12.87 3.75
C TYR A 393 -8.57 -12.54 2.61
N ALA A 394 -8.14 -12.76 1.38
CA ALA A 394 -8.99 -12.73 0.20
C ALA A 394 -8.46 -13.71 -0.86
N SER A 395 -9.30 -14.08 -1.81
CA SER A 395 -8.85 -14.73 -3.04
C SER A 395 -9.59 -14.11 -4.24
N PRO A 396 -9.22 -14.40 -5.48
CA PRO A 396 -9.99 -13.88 -6.61
C PRO A 396 -11.47 -14.27 -6.59
N THR A 397 -11.85 -15.33 -5.85
CA THR A 397 -13.24 -15.79 -5.70
C THR A 397 -13.84 -15.52 -4.33
N THR A 398 -13.02 -15.35 -3.30
CA THR A 398 -13.47 -15.13 -1.92
C THR A 398 -13.35 -13.66 -1.55
N PRO A 399 -14.46 -12.95 -1.25
CA PRO A 399 -14.43 -11.57 -0.77
C PRO A 399 -13.54 -11.41 0.47
N ASP A 400 -13.03 -10.17 0.66
CA ASP A 400 -12.17 -9.84 1.79
C ASP A 400 -12.79 -10.30 3.11
N GLN A 401 -12.01 -11.00 3.91
CA GLN A 401 -12.36 -11.52 5.22
C GLN A 401 -11.36 -11.03 6.26
N VAL A 402 -11.85 -10.65 7.42
CA VAL A 402 -11.04 -10.29 8.59
C VAL A 402 -11.24 -11.35 9.67
N PHE A 403 -10.14 -11.88 10.15
CA PHE A 403 -10.11 -12.90 11.19
C PHE A 403 -9.34 -12.43 12.40
N ASP A 404 -9.83 -12.81 13.58
CA ASP A 404 -9.05 -12.84 14.81
C ASP A 404 -8.56 -14.28 15.03
N TYR A 405 -7.27 -14.41 15.31
CA TYR A 405 -6.59 -15.68 15.48
C TYR A 405 -5.87 -15.73 16.83
N ASN A 406 -6.25 -16.64 17.69
CA ASN A 406 -5.53 -16.86 18.94
C ASN A 406 -4.23 -17.63 18.67
N MET A 407 -3.10 -16.98 18.87
CA MET A 407 -1.77 -17.50 18.55
C MET A 407 -1.38 -18.71 19.43
N THR A 408 -1.94 -18.80 20.63
CA THR A 408 -1.70 -19.90 21.58
C THR A 408 -2.62 -21.09 21.31
N THR A 409 -3.95 -20.91 21.21
CA THR A 409 -4.92 -21.99 21.00
C THR A 409 -5.09 -22.37 19.54
N ARG A 410 -4.68 -21.50 18.61
CA ARG A 410 -4.85 -21.60 17.15
C ARG A 410 -6.31 -21.53 16.68
N GLU A 411 -7.20 -21.04 17.52
CA GLU A 411 -8.58 -20.81 17.16
C GLU A 411 -8.69 -19.58 16.25
N ARG A 412 -9.54 -19.71 15.22
CA ARG A 412 -9.81 -18.65 14.24
C ARG A 412 -11.26 -18.22 14.35
N THR A 413 -11.48 -16.93 14.52
CA THR A 413 -12.81 -16.32 14.54
C THR A 413 -12.95 -15.38 13.35
N LEU A 414 -13.90 -15.66 12.45
CA LEU A 414 -14.27 -14.74 11.38
C LEU A 414 -15.01 -13.54 11.99
N ARG A 415 -14.48 -12.34 11.79
CA ARG A 415 -15.07 -11.08 12.27
C ARG A 415 -15.91 -10.38 11.23
N LYS A 416 -15.45 -10.42 9.99
CA LYS A 416 -16.13 -9.76 8.88
C LYS A 416 -15.84 -10.47 7.57
N THR A 417 -16.84 -10.51 6.70
CA THR A 417 -16.70 -10.76 5.27
C THR A 417 -17.24 -9.54 4.54
N ARG A 418 -16.50 -9.03 3.57
CA ARG A 418 -16.97 -7.95 2.69
C ARG A 418 -18.24 -8.37 1.98
N GLU A 419 -19.30 -7.61 2.16
CA GLU A 419 -20.56 -7.84 1.47
C GLU A 419 -20.48 -7.40 0.00
N VAL A 420 -21.17 -8.14 -0.86
CA VAL A 420 -21.41 -7.77 -2.25
C VAL A 420 -22.94 -7.67 -2.44
N PRO A 421 -23.54 -6.48 -2.32
CA PRO A 421 -24.99 -6.30 -2.25
C PRO A 421 -25.76 -6.87 -3.46
N SER A 422 -25.16 -6.82 -4.65
CA SER A 422 -25.75 -7.43 -5.86
C SER A 422 -25.68 -8.97 -5.89
N GLY A 423 -25.06 -9.58 -4.88
CA GLY A 423 -24.83 -11.01 -4.78
C GLY A 423 -23.49 -11.45 -5.34
N HIS A 424 -22.91 -12.46 -4.71
CA HIS A 424 -21.68 -13.14 -5.15
C HIS A 424 -21.69 -14.57 -4.63
N ASN A 425 -21.40 -15.52 -5.52
CA ASN A 425 -21.20 -16.91 -5.15
C ASN A 425 -19.81 -17.36 -5.61
N PRO A 426 -18.87 -17.66 -4.70
CA PRO A 426 -17.52 -18.11 -5.05
C PRO A 426 -17.49 -19.34 -5.96
N GLU A 427 -18.51 -20.22 -5.88
CA GLU A 427 -18.59 -21.44 -6.69
C GLU A 427 -18.85 -21.18 -8.17
N ASP A 428 -19.29 -19.97 -8.53
CA ASP A 428 -19.49 -19.58 -9.93
C ASP A 428 -18.17 -19.25 -10.65
N TYR A 429 -17.05 -19.24 -9.91
CA TYR A 429 -15.75 -18.84 -10.42
C TYR A 429 -14.69 -19.91 -10.18
N VAL A 430 -13.67 -19.92 -11.05
CA VAL A 430 -12.53 -20.82 -10.97
C VAL A 430 -11.25 -20.02 -10.94
N VAL A 431 -10.39 -20.31 -9.97
CA VAL A 431 -9.02 -19.81 -9.88
C VAL A 431 -8.06 -20.91 -10.27
N GLU A 432 -7.18 -20.61 -11.22
CA GLU A 432 -6.10 -21.50 -11.63
C GLU A 432 -4.77 -20.78 -11.49
N ARG A 433 -3.72 -21.53 -11.19
CA ARG A 433 -2.35 -21.02 -11.20
C ARG A 433 -1.52 -21.89 -12.14
N ILE A 434 -0.98 -21.26 -13.16
CA ILE A 434 -0.15 -21.93 -14.17
C ILE A 434 1.24 -21.32 -14.20
N MET A 435 2.19 -22.03 -14.81
CA MET A 435 3.55 -21.55 -15.03
C MET A 435 3.78 -21.38 -16.53
N ALA A 436 4.15 -20.17 -16.93
CA ALA A 436 4.44 -19.84 -18.32
C ALA A 436 5.95 -19.80 -18.55
N PRO A 437 6.51 -20.66 -19.45
CA PRO A 437 7.93 -20.64 -19.72
C PRO A 437 8.34 -19.36 -20.45
N SER A 438 9.33 -18.64 -19.89
CA SER A 438 9.91 -17.45 -20.50
C SER A 438 11.07 -17.81 -21.46
N HIS A 439 11.59 -16.81 -22.14
CA HIS A 439 12.62 -16.94 -23.19
C HIS A 439 13.94 -17.60 -22.74
N ASP A 440 14.25 -17.51 -21.45
CA ASP A 440 15.47 -18.04 -20.84
C ASP A 440 15.22 -19.29 -19.97
N GLY A 441 13.99 -19.83 -20.01
CA GLY A 441 13.57 -21.00 -19.24
C GLY A 441 13.07 -20.67 -17.83
N ALA A 442 12.97 -19.40 -17.45
CA ALA A 442 12.32 -19.00 -16.22
C ALA A 442 10.81 -19.32 -16.29
N GLU A 443 10.25 -19.82 -15.20
CA GLU A 443 8.83 -20.18 -15.09
C GLU A 443 8.06 -19.02 -14.45
N VAL A 444 7.29 -18.29 -15.25
CA VAL A 444 6.49 -17.13 -14.81
C VAL A 444 5.17 -17.61 -14.24
N PRO A 445 4.86 -17.35 -12.95
CA PRO A 445 3.55 -17.68 -12.42
C PRO A 445 2.48 -16.79 -13.03
N VAL A 446 1.35 -17.38 -13.42
CA VAL A 446 0.16 -16.67 -13.91
C VAL A 446 -1.04 -17.14 -13.12
N THR A 447 -1.74 -16.21 -12.48
CA THR A 447 -3.00 -16.46 -11.78
C THR A 447 -4.15 -16.14 -12.72
N LEU A 448 -5.08 -17.06 -12.90
CA LEU A 448 -6.25 -16.94 -13.77
C LEU A 448 -7.52 -16.93 -12.94
N LEU A 449 -8.44 -16.04 -13.29
CA LEU A 449 -9.82 -16.02 -12.80
C LEU A 449 -10.77 -16.10 -13.99
N ARG A 450 -11.71 -17.04 -13.95
CA ARG A 450 -12.77 -17.20 -14.96
C ARG A 450 -14.09 -17.63 -14.35
N HIS A 451 -15.19 -17.34 -15.02
CA HIS A 451 -16.48 -17.91 -14.65
C HIS A 451 -16.54 -19.40 -15.06
N VAL A 452 -17.25 -20.23 -14.29
CA VAL A 452 -17.37 -21.69 -14.58
C VAL A 452 -17.94 -21.99 -15.97
N SER A 453 -18.79 -21.11 -16.50
CA SER A 453 -19.38 -21.25 -17.85
C SER A 453 -18.43 -20.81 -18.98
N THR A 454 -17.29 -20.19 -18.69
CA THR A 454 -16.33 -19.78 -19.71
C THR A 454 -15.76 -21.01 -20.41
N THR A 455 -15.99 -21.13 -21.72
CA THR A 455 -15.51 -22.23 -22.53
C THR A 455 -14.01 -22.09 -22.78
N LEU A 456 -13.25 -23.16 -22.55
CA LEU A 456 -11.81 -23.22 -22.81
C LEU A 456 -11.54 -23.84 -24.18
N ASP A 457 -12.05 -23.21 -25.23
CA ASP A 457 -11.91 -23.62 -26.66
C ASP A 457 -11.04 -22.64 -27.46
N GLY A 458 -10.38 -21.71 -26.77
CA GLY A 458 -9.57 -20.66 -27.37
C GLY A 458 -10.35 -19.41 -27.77
N SER A 459 -11.67 -19.36 -27.57
CA SER A 459 -12.48 -18.20 -27.98
C SER A 459 -12.60 -17.11 -26.92
N ALA A 460 -12.30 -17.40 -25.62
CA ALA A 460 -12.45 -16.45 -24.55
C ALA A 460 -11.47 -15.28 -24.69
N PRO A 461 -11.92 -14.03 -24.58
CA PRO A 461 -11.00 -12.90 -24.47
C PRO A 461 -10.28 -12.93 -23.13
N VAL A 462 -9.00 -12.49 -23.11
CA VAL A 462 -8.18 -12.39 -21.91
C VAL A 462 -7.83 -10.94 -21.63
N LEU A 463 -8.01 -10.49 -20.38
CA LEU A 463 -7.33 -9.31 -19.89
C LEU A 463 -6.10 -9.77 -19.10
N LEU A 464 -4.91 -9.49 -19.63
CA LEU A 464 -3.63 -9.81 -19.00
C LEU A 464 -3.10 -8.59 -18.25
N TYR A 465 -2.97 -8.69 -16.93
CA TYR A 465 -2.43 -7.65 -16.08
C TYR A 465 -1.00 -7.98 -15.64
N GLY A 466 -0.11 -6.97 -15.65
CA GLY A 466 1.25 -7.09 -15.16
C GLY A 466 1.81 -5.75 -14.68
N TYR A 467 2.78 -5.78 -13.75
CA TYR A 467 3.46 -4.59 -13.24
C TYR A 467 4.99 -4.70 -13.37
N GLY A 468 5.62 -5.58 -12.61
CA GLY A 468 7.03 -5.98 -12.75
C GLY A 468 8.06 -4.89 -12.44
N SER A 469 7.81 -4.04 -11.46
CA SER A 469 8.75 -2.99 -11.06
C SER A 469 8.76 -2.81 -9.55
N TYR A 470 9.86 -2.28 -9.01
CA TYR A 470 10.04 -1.91 -7.60
C TYR A 470 9.79 -3.04 -6.59
N GLY A 471 9.88 -4.30 -7.02
CA GLY A 471 9.55 -5.44 -6.16
C GLY A 471 8.05 -5.64 -5.91
N VAL A 472 7.18 -4.76 -6.40
CA VAL A 472 5.74 -4.84 -6.16
C VAL A 472 5.16 -6.11 -6.77
N THR A 473 4.55 -6.93 -5.94
CA THR A 473 3.82 -8.14 -6.35
C THR A 473 2.33 -7.86 -6.36
N ILE A 474 1.71 -8.09 -7.52
CA ILE A 474 0.26 -7.94 -7.63
C ILE A 474 -0.42 -9.10 -6.91
N SER A 475 -1.25 -8.77 -5.92
CA SER A 475 -1.97 -9.74 -5.11
C SER A 475 -3.06 -10.47 -5.89
N ALA A 476 -3.28 -11.73 -5.52
CA ALA A 476 -4.43 -12.51 -5.95
C ALA A 476 -5.63 -12.26 -5.02
N ASP A 477 -6.04 -10.98 -4.93
CA ASP A 477 -7.08 -10.47 -4.07
C ASP A 477 -8.48 -10.49 -4.74
N PHE A 478 -9.50 -10.22 -3.96
CA PHE A 478 -10.86 -10.03 -4.45
C PHE A 478 -11.07 -8.60 -4.96
N ARG A 479 -11.54 -8.48 -6.20
CA ARG A 479 -11.88 -7.17 -6.80
C ARG A 479 -13.21 -7.26 -7.53
N THR A 480 -14.24 -6.62 -7.02
CA THR A 480 -15.58 -6.62 -7.61
C THR A 480 -15.62 -6.12 -9.05
N GLY A 481 -14.75 -5.16 -9.42
CA GLY A 481 -14.66 -4.66 -10.79
C GLY A 481 -14.17 -5.71 -11.81
N ARG A 482 -13.37 -6.71 -11.38
CA ARG A 482 -12.94 -7.82 -12.26
C ARG A 482 -14.11 -8.70 -12.66
N LEU A 483 -15.10 -8.85 -11.79
CA LEU A 483 -16.28 -9.68 -12.04
C LEU A 483 -17.09 -9.19 -13.23
N SER A 484 -17.15 -7.88 -13.49
CA SER A 484 -17.85 -7.34 -14.67
C SER A 484 -17.29 -7.84 -16.00
N LEU A 485 -15.98 -8.09 -16.07
CA LEU A 485 -15.34 -8.72 -17.23
C LEU A 485 -15.56 -10.23 -17.25
N VAL A 486 -15.33 -10.88 -16.11
CA VAL A 486 -15.37 -12.34 -15.98
C VAL A 486 -16.79 -12.88 -16.22
N ASP A 487 -17.84 -12.20 -15.73
CA ASP A 487 -19.24 -12.53 -15.96
C ASP A 487 -19.64 -12.38 -17.47
N ARG A 488 -18.86 -11.59 -18.23
CA ARG A 488 -19.01 -11.47 -19.70
C ARG A 488 -18.14 -12.44 -20.49
N GLY A 489 -17.57 -13.45 -19.81
CA GLY A 489 -16.80 -14.52 -20.44
C GLY A 489 -15.31 -14.23 -20.63
N PHE A 490 -14.79 -13.11 -20.09
CA PHE A 490 -13.35 -12.88 -20.07
C PHE A 490 -12.65 -13.82 -19.08
N ILE A 491 -11.39 -14.12 -19.37
CA ILE A 491 -10.44 -14.63 -18.39
C ILE A 491 -9.61 -13.45 -17.90
N TYR A 492 -9.58 -13.21 -16.59
CA TYR A 492 -8.69 -12.24 -15.99
C TYR A 492 -7.39 -12.94 -15.57
N ALA A 493 -6.27 -12.50 -16.10
CA ALA A 493 -4.96 -13.11 -15.87
C ALA A 493 -4.01 -12.10 -15.20
N ILE A 494 -3.31 -12.52 -14.14
CA ILE A 494 -2.24 -11.75 -13.50
C ILE A 494 -0.91 -12.46 -13.79
N ALA A 495 -0.04 -11.84 -14.56
CA ALA A 495 1.32 -12.32 -14.79
C ALA A 495 2.27 -11.78 -13.70
N HIS A 496 2.79 -12.68 -12.87
CA HIS A 496 3.72 -12.33 -11.78
C HIS A 496 5.16 -12.27 -12.30
N ILE A 497 5.40 -11.34 -13.21
CA ILE A 497 6.63 -11.19 -13.98
C ILE A 497 7.83 -10.73 -13.13
N ARG A 498 9.05 -10.96 -13.62
CA ARG A 498 10.29 -10.45 -13.00
C ARG A 498 10.26 -8.94 -12.86
N GLY A 499 10.94 -8.44 -11.82
CA GLY A 499 10.82 -7.07 -11.33
C GLY A 499 9.79 -6.93 -10.21
N SER A 500 8.98 -7.98 -9.94
CA SER A 500 8.21 -8.19 -8.71
C SER A 500 8.97 -9.13 -7.75
N GLN A 501 8.48 -9.25 -6.52
CA GLN A 501 9.01 -10.22 -5.53
C GLN A 501 8.15 -11.51 -5.45
N ALA A 502 7.45 -11.87 -6.53
CA ALA A 502 6.54 -13.01 -6.51
C ALA A 502 7.23 -14.34 -6.18
N LEU A 503 8.45 -14.56 -6.65
CA LEU A 503 9.25 -15.76 -6.39
C LEU A 503 10.51 -15.48 -5.55
N GLY A 504 10.46 -14.47 -4.67
CA GLY A 504 11.57 -14.05 -3.83
C GLY A 504 12.25 -12.78 -4.34
N TYR A 505 13.21 -12.27 -3.58
CA TYR A 505 13.89 -11.01 -3.89
C TYR A 505 14.78 -11.12 -5.15
N GLN A 506 15.34 -12.31 -5.41
CA GLN A 506 16.10 -12.54 -6.65
C GLN A 506 15.25 -12.33 -7.90
N TRP A 507 13.94 -12.66 -7.86
CA TRP A 507 13.00 -12.42 -8.95
C TRP A 507 12.85 -10.92 -9.27
N TYR A 508 12.93 -10.07 -8.24
CA TYR A 508 13.00 -8.62 -8.41
C TYR A 508 14.32 -8.19 -9.05
N LEU A 509 15.47 -8.66 -8.54
CA LEU A 509 16.78 -8.31 -9.06
C LEU A 509 16.95 -8.73 -10.52
N ASP A 510 16.31 -9.81 -10.95
CA ASP A 510 16.36 -10.29 -12.33
C ASP A 510 15.42 -9.57 -13.29
N GLY A 511 14.68 -8.56 -12.82
CA GLY A 511 13.80 -7.71 -13.61
C GLY A 511 14.04 -6.20 -13.43
N LYS A 512 15.17 -5.77 -12.83
CA LYS A 512 15.47 -4.34 -12.64
C LYS A 512 16.70 -3.87 -13.43
N LEU A 513 16.79 -2.57 -13.65
CA LEU A 513 17.92 -1.90 -14.29
C LEU A 513 18.31 -2.58 -15.62
N GLU A 514 19.54 -3.05 -15.75
CA GLU A 514 20.05 -3.69 -16.97
C GLU A 514 19.33 -5.00 -17.33
N LYS A 515 18.64 -5.63 -16.37
CA LYS A 515 17.83 -6.82 -16.59
C LYS A 515 16.35 -6.53 -16.84
N LYS A 516 15.96 -5.25 -16.99
CA LYS A 516 14.58 -4.84 -17.15
C LYS A 516 13.86 -5.48 -18.35
N GLU A 517 14.60 -5.82 -19.39
CA GLU A 517 14.08 -6.53 -20.57
C GLU A 517 13.40 -7.86 -20.19
N ASN A 518 13.85 -8.54 -19.15
CA ASN A 518 13.23 -9.78 -18.68
C ASN A 518 11.78 -9.58 -18.26
N THR A 519 11.45 -8.43 -17.64
CA THR A 519 10.06 -8.06 -17.29
C THR A 519 9.15 -8.08 -18.52
N PHE A 520 9.60 -7.46 -19.62
CA PHE A 520 8.83 -7.36 -20.87
C PHE A 520 8.68 -8.72 -21.54
N ARG A 521 9.75 -9.49 -21.59
CA ARG A 521 9.76 -10.84 -22.17
C ARG A 521 8.89 -11.81 -21.40
N ASP A 522 8.88 -11.72 -20.08
CA ASP A 522 8.01 -12.52 -19.22
C ASP A 522 6.52 -12.22 -19.48
N TYR A 523 6.18 -10.93 -19.62
CA TYR A 523 4.82 -10.51 -19.90
C TYR A 523 4.32 -11.04 -21.26
N VAL A 524 5.15 -10.91 -22.29
CA VAL A 524 4.85 -11.45 -23.63
C VAL A 524 4.76 -12.99 -23.61
N ALA A 525 5.68 -13.65 -22.87
CA ALA A 525 5.66 -15.11 -22.71
C ALA A 525 4.38 -15.60 -22.03
N ALA A 526 3.91 -14.91 -20.98
CA ALA A 526 2.65 -15.23 -20.34
C ALA A 526 1.47 -15.15 -21.31
N GLY A 527 1.36 -14.06 -22.09
CA GLY A 527 0.30 -13.92 -23.10
C GLY A 527 0.34 -15.01 -24.18
N ARG A 528 1.53 -15.32 -24.70
CA ARG A 528 1.71 -16.40 -25.69
C ARG A 528 1.34 -17.77 -25.11
N HIS A 529 1.76 -18.05 -23.89
CA HIS A 529 1.44 -19.31 -23.23
C HIS A 529 -0.06 -19.53 -23.06
N LEU A 530 -0.83 -18.46 -22.76
CA LEU A 530 -2.29 -18.54 -22.69
C LEU A 530 -2.91 -18.91 -24.05
N VAL A 531 -2.37 -18.40 -25.15
CA VAL A 531 -2.79 -18.79 -26.52
C VAL A 531 -2.42 -20.24 -26.82
N GLU A 532 -1.18 -20.63 -26.56
CA GLU A 532 -0.68 -22.00 -26.80
C GLU A 532 -1.44 -23.07 -26.01
N ARG A 533 -1.88 -22.72 -24.78
CA ARG A 533 -2.65 -23.61 -23.91
C ARG A 533 -4.15 -23.62 -24.25
N GLY A 534 -4.60 -22.82 -25.22
CA GLY A 534 -5.99 -22.79 -25.68
C GLY A 534 -6.94 -22.06 -24.72
N TYR A 535 -6.45 -21.22 -23.82
CA TYR A 535 -7.30 -20.33 -23.03
C TYR A 535 -7.92 -19.23 -23.90
N THR A 536 -7.18 -18.77 -24.90
CA THR A 536 -7.57 -17.69 -25.82
C THR A 536 -6.89 -17.90 -27.18
N GLN A 537 -7.04 -16.93 -28.09
CA GLN A 537 -6.40 -16.92 -29.40
C GLN A 537 -5.69 -15.60 -29.69
N GLU A 538 -4.84 -15.59 -30.72
CA GLU A 538 -4.20 -14.35 -31.17
C GLU A 538 -5.23 -13.27 -31.49
N GLY A 539 -4.94 -12.03 -31.06
CA GLY A 539 -5.84 -10.89 -31.21
C GLY A 539 -6.93 -10.77 -30.14
N CYS A 540 -7.05 -11.74 -29.21
CA CYS A 540 -8.02 -11.73 -28.11
C CYS A 540 -7.37 -11.50 -26.74
N VAL A 541 -6.10 -11.09 -26.67
CA VAL A 541 -5.41 -10.69 -25.44
C VAL A 541 -5.37 -9.17 -25.35
N VAL A 542 -5.96 -8.61 -24.29
CA VAL A 542 -5.90 -7.20 -23.94
C VAL A 542 -4.87 -7.02 -22.84
N GLY A 543 -3.85 -6.22 -23.08
CA GLY A 543 -2.84 -5.88 -22.07
C GLY A 543 -3.33 -4.79 -21.14
N HIS A 544 -3.04 -4.93 -19.84
CA HIS A 544 -3.29 -3.91 -18.83
C HIS A 544 -2.06 -3.76 -17.92
N GLY A 545 -1.65 -2.51 -17.67
CA GLY A 545 -0.57 -2.16 -16.77
C GLY A 545 -0.65 -0.69 -16.39
N GLY A 546 -0.50 -0.39 -15.11
CA GLY A 546 -0.51 0.97 -14.58
C GLY A 546 0.91 1.45 -14.26
N SER A 547 1.17 2.78 -14.29
CA SER A 547 2.45 3.37 -13.89
C SER A 547 3.63 2.68 -14.60
N ALA A 548 4.60 2.15 -13.84
CA ALA A 548 5.73 1.38 -14.36
C ALA A 548 5.35 0.03 -15.01
N GLY A 549 4.10 -0.41 -14.88
CA GLY A 549 3.54 -1.54 -15.63
C GLY A 549 3.09 -1.18 -17.07
N GLY A 550 3.08 0.10 -17.44
CA GLY A 550 2.78 0.56 -18.80
C GLY A 550 3.83 0.17 -19.85
N PRO A 551 5.14 0.33 -19.61
CA PRO A 551 6.20 -0.04 -20.55
C PRO A 551 6.13 -1.47 -21.12
N PRO A 552 5.77 -2.53 -20.36
CA PRO A 552 5.56 -3.86 -20.91
C PRO A 552 4.51 -3.95 -22.01
N LEU A 553 3.59 -2.97 -22.11
CA LEU A 553 2.52 -2.94 -23.10
C LEU A 553 2.94 -2.24 -24.39
N GLY A 554 3.97 -1.41 -24.37
CA GLY A 554 4.45 -0.59 -25.49
C GLY A 554 5.74 -1.08 -26.15
N GLY A 555 6.31 -2.19 -25.66
CA GLY A 555 7.60 -2.75 -26.10
C GLY A 555 7.51 -3.75 -27.24
#